data_0f0c860cfcfabc9553c47a93e322dc69
#
_entry.id   0f0c860cfcfabc9553c47a93e322dc69
#
_cell.length_a   1.000
_cell.length_b   1.000
_cell.length_c   1.000
_cell.angle_alpha   90.00
_cell.angle_beta   90.00
_cell.angle_gamma   90.00
#
_symmetry.space_group_name_H-M   'P 1'
#
loop_
_entity.id
_entity.type
_entity.pdbx_description
1 polymer ?
#
loop_
_entity_poly.entity_id
_entity_poly.type
_entity_poly.pdbx_seq_one_letter_code
_entity_poly.pdbx_strand_id
1 'polypeptide(L)'
;DDTNMYQHADHPYALADFDRRFVRATDGEPGILECKSCTYHNASHWANGAYPLYYELQLRFYLAVADVNIGAFSAVWGNNPDTDMAMPDLVRDRDKEDLIFEKLDRWIWSLEHDEPPTMQGIAPKLAMDSLARIYGSSNPALPTVELPRTQERILTRIVKAGEEIEEHQKEVKKLEKEIEAHSVRIAELMKDHEHGVLETTTDRFLIDFVSKTSNRADTTALKKKYPAIYSELI
;
A
#
# COMPACT_ATOMS: atom_id res chain seq x y z
N ASP A 1 -29.02 -3.86 12.41
CA ASP A 1 -27.90 -2.95 12.60
C ASP A 1 -27.49 -2.99 14.07
N ASP A 2 -26.30 -3.47 14.35
CA ASP A 2 -25.73 -3.45 15.68
C ASP A 2 -24.80 -2.22 15.74
N THR A 3 -25.22 -1.20 16.47
CA THR A 3 -24.44 0.05 16.63
C THR A 3 -23.63 0.05 17.91
N ASN A 4 -23.44 -1.11 18.53
CA ASN A 4 -22.75 -1.23 19.81
C ASN A 4 -21.25 -1.47 19.58
N MET A 5 -20.44 -0.77 20.36
CA MET A 5 -19.02 -1.08 20.51
C MET A 5 -18.87 -2.24 21.50
N TYR A 6 -18.16 -3.29 21.08
CA TYR A 6 -17.88 -4.46 21.91
C TYR A 6 -16.46 -4.38 22.44
N GLN A 7 -16.26 -4.90 23.67
CA GLN A 7 -14.96 -4.94 24.33
C GLN A 7 -14.60 -6.39 24.68
N HIS A 8 -13.36 -6.78 24.43
CA HIS A 8 -12.86 -8.08 24.81
C HIS A 8 -12.81 -8.24 26.33
N ALA A 9 -13.18 -9.43 26.82
CA ALA A 9 -13.28 -9.66 28.28
C ALA A 9 -11.93 -9.51 29.00
N ASP A 10 -10.85 -10.03 28.43
CA ASP A 10 -9.52 -10.09 29.06
C ASP A 10 -8.57 -8.99 28.54
N HIS A 11 -8.89 -8.33 27.42
CA HIS A 11 -8.09 -7.28 26.80
C HIS A 11 -8.91 -5.99 26.66
N PRO A 12 -9.02 -5.15 27.70
CA PRO A 12 -9.91 -3.98 27.71
C PRO A 12 -9.63 -2.93 26.64
N TYR A 13 -8.43 -2.91 26.07
CA TYR A 13 -8.06 -2.05 24.94
C TYR A 13 -8.62 -2.54 23.60
N ALA A 14 -9.02 -3.82 23.51
CA ALA A 14 -9.52 -4.44 22.30
C ALA A 14 -11.01 -4.15 22.15
N LEU A 15 -11.32 -3.22 21.29
CA LEU A 15 -12.66 -2.77 20.97
C LEU A 15 -13.01 -3.13 19.52
N ALA A 16 -14.25 -3.53 19.26
CA ALA A 16 -14.73 -3.87 17.93
C ALA A 16 -16.13 -3.33 17.68
N ASP A 17 -16.35 -2.89 16.45
CA ASP A 17 -17.63 -2.54 15.87
C ASP A 17 -17.80 -3.35 14.59
N PHE A 18 -18.84 -4.17 14.54
CA PHE A 18 -19.06 -5.10 13.42
C PHE A 18 -20.15 -4.58 12.49
N ASP A 19 -20.01 -4.85 11.18
CA ASP A 19 -21.06 -4.45 10.23
C ASP A 19 -22.40 -5.13 10.52
N ARG A 20 -22.39 -6.45 10.78
CA ARG A 20 -23.61 -7.24 11.05
C ARG A 20 -23.34 -8.46 11.92
N ARG A 21 -24.36 -8.89 12.64
CA ARG A 21 -24.42 -10.22 13.26
C ARG A 21 -25.40 -11.09 12.49
N PHE A 22 -25.14 -12.39 12.45
CA PHE A 22 -26.04 -13.37 11.87
C PHE A 22 -26.18 -14.61 12.76
N VAL A 23 -27.17 -15.41 12.47
CA VAL A 23 -27.33 -16.75 13.04
C VAL A 23 -27.34 -17.73 11.87
N ARG A 24 -26.45 -18.72 11.90
CA ARG A 24 -26.35 -19.71 10.85
C ARG A 24 -27.60 -20.61 10.89
N ALA A 25 -28.31 -20.71 9.75
CA ALA A 25 -29.60 -21.37 9.69
C ALA A 25 -29.55 -22.88 9.92
N THR A 26 -28.40 -23.52 9.70
CA THR A 26 -28.22 -24.97 9.81
C THR A 26 -28.14 -25.49 11.24
N ASP A 27 -27.64 -24.71 12.18
CA ASP A 27 -27.34 -25.14 13.54
C ASP A 27 -27.61 -24.07 14.63
N GLY A 28 -28.00 -22.88 14.22
CA GLY A 28 -28.28 -21.78 15.16
C GLY A 28 -27.02 -21.08 15.69
N GLU A 29 -25.82 -21.36 15.16
CA GLU A 29 -24.57 -20.77 15.62
C GLU A 29 -24.53 -19.26 15.31
N PRO A 30 -24.24 -18.38 16.30
CA PRO A 30 -24.08 -16.95 16.06
C PRO A 30 -22.76 -16.64 15.35
N GLY A 31 -22.77 -15.63 14.51
CA GLY A 31 -21.60 -15.23 13.76
C GLY A 31 -21.57 -13.73 13.44
N ILE A 32 -20.44 -13.30 12.87
CA ILE A 32 -20.17 -11.92 12.42
C ILE A 32 -20.07 -11.90 10.92
N LEU A 33 -20.76 -10.98 10.28
CA LEU A 33 -20.65 -10.68 8.87
C LEU A 33 -19.95 -9.35 8.69
N GLU A 34 -18.86 -9.35 7.92
CA GLU A 34 -18.10 -8.17 7.55
C GLU A 34 -18.30 -7.85 6.07
N CYS A 35 -18.73 -6.63 5.77
CA CYS A 35 -19.04 -6.17 4.42
C CYS A 35 -17.86 -5.42 3.81
N LYS A 36 -17.47 -5.79 2.59
CA LYS A 36 -16.36 -5.17 1.89
C LYS A 36 -16.75 -4.68 0.51
N SER A 37 -16.43 -3.43 0.21
CA SER A 37 -16.51 -2.89 -1.14
C SER A 37 -15.12 -2.90 -1.77
N CYS A 38 -14.97 -3.59 -2.88
CA CYS A 38 -13.68 -3.85 -3.52
C CYS A 38 -13.69 -3.36 -4.97
N THR A 39 -12.50 -3.05 -5.49
CA THR A 39 -12.32 -2.78 -6.92
C THR A 39 -12.15 -4.09 -7.69
N TYR A 40 -12.48 -4.10 -8.99
CA TYR A 40 -12.24 -5.25 -9.88
C TYR A 40 -10.78 -5.72 -9.90
N HIS A 41 -9.84 -4.83 -9.68
CA HIS A 41 -8.41 -5.15 -9.60
C HIS A 41 -8.10 -6.15 -8.47
N ASN A 42 -8.89 -6.14 -7.40
CA ASN A 42 -8.70 -6.98 -6.22
C ASN A 42 -9.59 -8.23 -6.21
N ALA A 43 -10.42 -8.44 -7.24
CA ALA A 43 -11.33 -9.58 -7.30
C ALA A 43 -10.61 -10.93 -7.21
N SER A 44 -9.41 -11.05 -7.79
CA SER A 44 -8.60 -12.28 -7.73
C SER A 44 -8.21 -12.69 -6.30
N HIS A 45 -8.11 -11.76 -5.36
CA HIS A 45 -7.78 -12.04 -3.96
C HIS A 45 -8.93 -12.71 -3.20
N TRP A 46 -10.13 -12.73 -3.79
CA TRP A 46 -11.33 -13.34 -3.24
C TRP A 46 -11.73 -14.62 -3.97
N ALA A 47 -10.95 -15.07 -4.95
CA ALA A 47 -11.25 -16.25 -5.74
C ALA A 47 -11.10 -17.52 -4.89
N ASN A 48 -11.91 -18.53 -5.19
CA ASN A 48 -11.84 -19.86 -4.57
C ASN A 48 -11.97 -19.88 -3.05
N GLY A 49 -12.75 -18.94 -2.48
CA GLY A 49 -12.93 -18.84 -1.03
C GLY A 49 -11.77 -18.19 -0.28
N ALA A 50 -10.82 -17.58 -1.02
CA ALA A 50 -9.74 -16.81 -0.42
C ALA A 50 -10.21 -15.41 0.02
N TYR A 51 -9.43 -14.78 0.86
CA TYR A 51 -9.59 -13.38 1.30
C TYR A 51 -8.23 -12.77 1.62
N PRO A 52 -8.07 -11.43 1.50
CA PRO A 52 -6.82 -10.76 1.85
C PRO A 52 -6.47 -10.93 3.33
N LEU A 53 -5.18 -11.16 3.63
CA LEU A 53 -4.69 -11.42 5.00
C LEU A 53 -5.11 -10.33 6.00
N TYR A 54 -5.09 -9.06 5.61
CA TYR A 54 -5.45 -7.96 6.51
C TYR A 54 -6.94 -7.96 6.88
N TYR A 55 -7.83 -8.45 6.02
CA TYR A 55 -9.24 -8.68 6.37
C TYR A 55 -9.39 -9.94 7.24
N GLU A 56 -8.61 -11.00 6.98
CA GLU A 56 -8.59 -12.16 7.87
C GLU A 56 -8.25 -11.75 9.29
N LEU A 57 -7.19 -10.95 9.48
CA LEU A 57 -6.79 -10.45 10.80
C LEU A 57 -7.90 -9.62 11.47
N GLN A 58 -8.57 -8.76 10.72
CA GLN A 58 -9.70 -7.97 11.22
C GLN A 58 -10.83 -8.88 11.71
N LEU A 59 -11.27 -9.82 10.88
CA LEU A 59 -12.40 -10.68 11.25
C LEU A 59 -12.05 -11.62 12.40
N ARG A 60 -10.82 -12.16 12.47
CA ARG A 60 -10.35 -12.96 13.62
C ARG A 60 -10.37 -12.16 14.91
N PHE A 61 -9.88 -10.93 14.88
CA PHE A 61 -9.96 -10.03 16.02
C PHE A 61 -11.41 -9.78 16.46
N TYR A 62 -12.32 -9.60 15.51
CA TYR A 62 -13.75 -9.42 15.81
C TYR A 62 -14.37 -10.67 16.43
N LEU A 63 -14.04 -11.88 15.93
CA LEU A 63 -14.50 -13.14 16.51
C LEU A 63 -14.03 -13.31 17.95
N ALA A 64 -12.79 -12.91 18.26
CA ALA A 64 -12.25 -12.94 19.60
C ALA A 64 -12.97 -11.96 20.54
N VAL A 65 -13.16 -10.72 20.10
CA VAL A 65 -13.84 -9.67 20.91
C VAL A 65 -15.29 -10.04 21.18
N ALA A 66 -16.00 -10.63 20.21
CA ALA A 66 -17.40 -11.01 20.34
C ALA A 66 -17.60 -12.37 21.01
N ASP A 67 -16.54 -13.14 21.19
CA ASP A 67 -16.53 -14.53 21.67
C ASP A 67 -17.48 -15.43 20.87
N VAL A 68 -17.40 -15.37 19.52
CA VAL A 68 -18.18 -16.20 18.58
C VAL A 68 -17.24 -17.01 17.69
N ASN A 69 -17.75 -18.15 17.15
CA ASN A 69 -16.87 -19.13 16.47
C ASN A 69 -16.85 -18.99 14.95
N ILE A 70 -17.78 -18.26 14.37
CA ILE A 70 -17.88 -18.15 12.92
C ILE A 70 -17.97 -16.72 12.46
N GLY A 71 -17.35 -16.45 11.34
CA GLY A 71 -17.43 -15.19 10.61
C GLY A 71 -17.63 -15.44 9.13
N ALA A 72 -18.13 -14.44 8.45
CA ALA A 72 -18.23 -14.44 7.00
C ALA A 72 -17.91 -13.06 6.45
N PHE A 73 -17.40 -13.02 5.23
CA PHE A 73 -17.32 -11.79 4.46
C PHE A 73 -18.46 -11.69 3.47
N SER A 74 -18.90 -10.48 3.19
CA SER A 74 -19.68 -10.13 2.02
C SER A 74 -18.90 -9.10 1.23
N ALA A 75 -18.11 -9.57 0.26
CA ALA A 75 -17.26 -8.72 -0.56
C ALA A 75 -17.90 -8.50 -1.93
N VAL A 76 -18.14 -7.23 -2.29
CA VAL A 76 -18.73 -6.82 -3.56
C VAL A 76 -17.71 -5.98 -4.32
N TRP A 77 -17.56 -6.21 -5.61
CA TRP A 77 -16.74 -5.37 -6.49
C TRP A 77 -17.54 -4.84 -7.68
N GLY A 78 -17.16 -3.65 -8.13
CA GLY A 78 -17.85 -2.99 -9.24
C GLY A 78 -19.26 -2.52 -8.96
N ASN A 79 -19.69 -2.48 -7.68
CA ASN A 79 -21.05 -2.10 -7.26
C ASN A 79 -22.18 -2.94 -7.91
N ASN A 80 -21.89 -4.19 -8.28
CA ASN A 80 -22.87 -5.11 -8.87
C ASN A 80 -22.98 -6.39 -8.03
N PRO A 81 -23.83 -6.39 -6.97
CA PRO A 81 -23.98 -7.52 -6.07
C PRO A 81 -24.57 -8.77 -6.74
N ASP A 82 -25.27 -8.64 -7.87
CA ASP A 82 -25.91 -9.76 -8.54
C ASP A 82 -24.94 -10.68 -9.29
N THR A 83 -23.78 -10.14 -9.68
CA THR A 83 -22.80 -10.87 -10.50
C THR A 83 -21.39 -10.91 -9.89
N ASP A 84 -21.06 -9.95 -9.05
CA ASP A 84 -19.69 -9.69 -8.61
C ASP A 84 -19.61 -9.66 -7.07
N MET A 85 -19.77 -10.83 -6.46
CA MET A 85 -19.75 -10.98 -5.02
C MET A 85 -18.99 -12.25 -4.60
N ALA A 86 -18.27 -12.16 -3.47
CA ALA A 86 -17.71 -13.32 -2.77
C ALA A 86 -18.16 -13.32 -1.31
N MET A 87 -18.46 -14.50 -0.79
CA MET A 87 -18.89 -14.70 0.60
C MET A 87 -18.09 -15.84 1.25
N PRO A 88 -16.78 -15.70 1.43
CA PRO A 88 -16.00 -16.71 2.12
C PRO A 88 -16.28 -16.70 3.63
N ASP A 89 -16.33 -17.91 4.21
CA ASP A 89 -16.46 -18.10 5.64
C ASP A 89 -15.09 -18.15 6.34
N LEU A 90 -15.10 -17.83 7.63
CA LEU A 90 -13.94 -17.93 8.50
C LEU A 90 -14.35 -18.59 9.82
N VAL A 91 -13.64 -19.66 10.17
CA VAL A 91 -13.81 -20.32 11.47
C VAL A 91 -12.77 -19.79 12.43
N ARG A 92 -13.17 -19.59 13.68
CA ARG A 92 -12.31 -19.14 14.77
C ARG A 92 -11.11 -20.09 14.93
N ASP A 93 -9.95 -19.51 15.20
CA ASP A 93 -8.67 -20.20 15.40
C ASP A 93 -7.98 -19.55 16.59
N ARG A 94 -8.01 -20.22 17.73
CA ARG A 94 -7.50 -19.71 19.01
C ARG A 94 -5.99 -19.48 18.94
N ASP A 95 -5.23 -20.34 18.28
CA ASP A 95 -3.77 -20.18 18.17
C ASP A 95 -3.41 -18.89 17.40
N LYS A 96 -4.18 -18.56 16.37
CA LYS A 96 -4.00 -17.29 15.63
C LYS A 96 -4.44 -16.07 16.44
N GLU A 97 -5.48 -16.21 17.24
CA GLU A 97 -5.91 -15.15 18.17
C GLU A 97 -4.83 -14.85 19.19
N ASP A 98 -4.28 -15.88 19.82
CA ASP A 98 -3.20 -15.73 20.82
C ASP A 98 -1.99 -14.98 20.23
N LEU A 99 -1.61 -15.27 18.98
CA LEU A 99 -0.58 -14.54 18.26
C LEU A 99 -0.94 -13.07 18.00
N ILE A 100 -2.20 -12.78 17.73
CA ILE A 100 -2.67 -11.39 17.53
C ILE A 100 -2.57 -10.64 18.87
N PHE A 101 -3.09 -11.22 19.95
CA PHE A 101 -3.10 -10.57 21.26
C PHE A 101 -1.69 -10.46 21.85
N GLU A 102 -0.81 -11.45 21.71
CA GLU A 102 0.59 -11.33 22.10
C GLU A 102 1.28 -10.08 21.50
N LYS A 103 1.00 -9.81 20.22
CA LYS A 103 1.56 -8.64 19.53
C LYS A 103 0.93 -7.33 20.00
N LEU A 104 -0.38 -7.33 20.21
CA LEU A 104 -1.12 -6.17 20.69
C LEU A 104 -0.74 -5.83 22.14
N ASP A 105 -0.67 -6.82 23.02
CA ASP A 105 -0.25 -6.65 24.42
C ASP A 105 1.15 -6.06 24.50
N ARG A 106 2.09 -6.57 23.71
CA ARG A 106 3.46 -6.01 23.63
C ARG A 106 3.44 -4.56 23.14
N TRP A 107 2.58 -4.24 22.19
CA TRP A 107 2.46 -2.87 21.69
C TRP A 107 1.83 -1.94 22.72
N ILE A 108 0.77 -2.36 23.41
CA ILE A 108 0.15 -1.61 24.52
C ILE A 108 1.17 -1.40 25.62
N TRP A 109 1.89 -2.47 26.03
CA TRP A 109 2.95 -2.38 27.02
C TRP A 109 4.01 -1.35 26.65
N SER A 110 4.43 -1.30 25.37
CA SER A 110 5.42 -0.33 24.89
C SER A 110 4.92 1.13 25.00
N LEU A 111 3.62 1.35 24.80
CA LEU A 111 3.00 2.68 24.98
C LEU A 111 2.96 3.08 26.46
N GLU A 112 2.60 2.16 27.35
CA GLU A 112 2.51 2.42 28.79
C GLU A 112 3.88 2.69 29.43
N HIS A 113 4.96 2.14 28.87
CA HIS A 113 6.33 2.28 29.38
C HIS A 113 7.17 3.29 28.60
N ASP A 114 6.58 4.01 27.63
CA ASP A 114 7.27 4.96 26.75
C ASP A 114 8.49 4.34 26.04
N GLU A 115 8.39 3.04 25.72
CA GLU A 115 9.40 2.29 24.97
C GLU A 115 8.93 2.09 23.51
N PRO A 116 9.35 2.94 22.59
CA PRO A 116 8.90 2.82 21.20
C PRO A 116 9.34 1.49 20.58
N PRO A 117 8.47 0.82 19.79
CA PRO A 117 8.81 -0.42 19.14
C PRO A 117 9.97 -0.23 18.15
N THR A 118 10.77 -1.29 17.97
CA THR A 118 11.83 -1.27 16.97
C THR A 118 11.29 -1.03 15.57
N MET A 119 11.99 -0.24 14.76
CA MET A 119 11.65 -0.04 13.35
C MET A 119 12.07 -1.23 12.45
N GLN A 120 12.64 -2.30 13.03
CA GLN A 120 13.00 -3.51 12.27
C GLN A 120 11.75 -4.25 11.78
N GLY A 121 11.76 -4.62 10.50
CA GLY A 121 10.64 -5.32 9.88
C GLY A 121 9.49 -4.43 9.39
N ILE A 122 9.54 -3.12 9.65
CA ILE A 122 8.60 -2.16 9.07
C ILE A 122 9.05 -1.82 7.64
N ALA A 123 8.09 -1.62 6.74
CA ALA A 123 8.40 -1.16 5.39
C ALA A 123 9.25 0.14 5.46
N PRO A 124 10.40 0.22 4.75
CA PRO A 124 11.35 1.31 4.92
C PRO A 124 10.76 2.71 4.80
N LYS A 125 9.80 2.90 3.89
CA LYS A 125 9.11 4.19 3.73
C LYS A 125 8.34 4.57 5.00
N LEU A 126 7.56 3.65 5.56
CA LEU A 126 6.78 3.89 6.78
C LEU A 126 7.68 4.16 7.99
N ALA A 127 8.81 3.42 8.09
CA ALA A 127 9.80 3.65 9.13
C ALA A 127 10.42 5.05 9.03
N MET A 128 10.81 5.47 7.83
CA MET A 128 11.35 6.82 7.60
C MET A 128 10.33 7.92 7.89
N ASP A 129 9.08 7.75 7.47
CA ASP A 129 8.00 8.71 7.75
C ASP A 129 7.75 8.82 9.28
N SER A 130 7.82 7.72 10.00
CA SER A 130 7.69 7.70 11.46
C SER A 130 8.85 8.40 12.14
N LEU A 131 10.09 8.13 11.73
CA LEU A 131 11.28 8.80 12.24
C LEU A 131 11.24 10.31 11.98
N ALA A 132 10.78 10.73 10.80
CA ALA A 132 10.61 12.15 10.48
C ALA A 132 9.58 12.85 11.38
N ARG A 133 8.52 12.15 11.80
CA ARG A 133 7.54 12.66 12.76
C ARG A 133 8.09 12.76 14.17
N ILE A 134 8.88 11.77 14.59
CA ILE A 134 9.48 11.71 15.94
C ILE A 134 10.55 12.79 16.11
N TYR A 135 11.46 12.90 15.15
CA TYR A 135 12.64 13.78 15.27
C TYR A 135 12.48 15.13 14.57
N GLY A 136 11.45 15.28 13.72
CA GLY A 136 11.22 16.49 12.95
C GLY A 136 12.27 16.72 11.87
N SER A 137 12.44 17.98 11.48
CA SER A 137 13.46 18.37 10.49
C SER A 137 14.85 18.34 11.11
N SER A 138 15.87 17.96 10.31
CA SER A 138 17.26 17.99 10.72
C SER A 138 17.67 19.40 11.15
N ASN A 139 18.45 19.50 12.23
CA ASN A 139 18.97 20.76 12.74
C ASN A 139 20.47 20.87 12.42
N PRO A 140 20.89 21.75 11.48
CA PRO A 140 22.29 21.88 11.10
C PRO A 140 23.19 22.48 12.20
N ALA A 141 22.60 23.04 13.26
CA ALA A 141 23.35 23.58 14.41
C ALA A 141 23.80 22.50 15.41
N LEU A 142 23.27 21.29 15.30
CA LEU A 142 23.67 20.19 16.17
C LEU A 142 25.04 19.63 15.75
N PRO A 143 25.87 19.15 16.71
CA PRO A 143 27.16 18.55 16.40
C PRO A 143 26.99 17.26 15.58
N THR A 144 28.03 16.93 14.83
CA THR A 144 28.08 15.65 14.08
C THR A 144 28.00 14.46 15.02
N VAL A 145 27.14 13.50 14.70
CA VAL A 145 26.99 12.25 15.45
C VAL A 145 28.01 11.23 14.96
N GLU A 146 28.79 10.66 15.88
CA GLU A 146 29.66 9.54 15.58
C GLU A 146 28.87 8.23 15.62
N LEU A 147 28.80 7.55 14.48
CA LEU A 147 28.12 6.27 14.39
C LEU A 147 29.02 5.13 14.88
N PRO A 148 28.49 4.12 15.56
CA PRO A 148 29.26 2.98 16.01
C PRO A 148 29.80 2.17 14.82
N ARG A 149 31.02 1.61 14.94
CA ARG A 149 31.68 0.80 13.89
C ARG A 149 30.86 -0.40 13.43
N THR A 150 29.95 -0.88 14.26
CA THR A 150 29.01 -1.96 13.89
C THR A 150 28.15 -1.61 12.68
N GLN A 151 28.00 -0.33 12.33
CA GLN A 151 27.24 0.14 11.16
C GLN A 151 28.06 0.17 9.86
N GLU A 152 29.37 -0.09 9.91
CA GLU A 152 30.29 -0.04 8.74
C GLU A 152 29.78 -0.89 7.57
N ARG A 153 29.36 -2.13 7.87
CA ARG A 153 28.84 -3.06 6.85
C ARG A 153 27.58 -2.52 6.15
N ILE A 154 26.68 -1.87 6.90
CA ILE A 154 25.44 -1.31 6.37
C ILE A 154 25.78 -0.11 5.48
N LEU A 155 26.62 0.81 5.96
CA LEU A 155 27.04 1.99 5.22
C LEU A 155 27.78 1.63 3.93
N THR A 156 28.69 0.65 4.00
CA THR A 156 29.39 0.12 2.82
C THR A 156 28.41 -0.43 1.77
N ARG A 157 27.37 -1.15 2.22
CA ARG A 157 26.34 -1.68 1.29
C ARG A 157 25.51 -0.55 0.67
N ILE A 158 25.16 0.48 1.44
CA ILE A 158 24.43 1.65 0.93
C ILE A 158 25.24 2.36 -0.16
N VAL A 159 26.54 2.63 0.09
CA VAL A 159 27.43 3.27 -0.90
C VAL A 159 27.51 2.44 -2.18
N LYS A 160 27.78 1.13 -2.06
CA LYS A 160 27.85 0.22 -3.23
C LYS A 160 26.55 0.19 -4.02
N ALA A 161 25.40 0.13 -3.33
CA ALA A 161 24.09 0.16 -4.01
C ALA A 161 23.88 1.50 -4.75
N GLY A 162 24.35 2.61 -4.19
CA GLY A 162 24.35 3.92 -4.86
C GLY A 162 25.17 3.93 -6.14
N GLU A 163 26.39 3.38 -6.10
CA GLU A 163 27.27 3.25 -7.27
C GLU A 163 26.65 2.36 -8.36
N GLU A 164 26.10 1.21 -7.99
CA GLU A 164 25.37 0.31 -8.90
C GLU A 164 24.18 1.03 -9.58
N ILE A 165 23.42 1.82 -8.82
CA ILE A 165 22.30 2.60 -9.36
C ILE A 165 22.79 3.65 -10.36
N GLU A 166 23.86 4.37 -10.05
CA GLU A 166 24.43 5.37 -10.97
C GLU A 166 24.91 4.75 -12.29
N GLU A 167 25.53 3.58 -12.22
CA GLU A 167 25.99 2.85 -13.41
C GLU A 167 24.80 2.44 -14.28
N HIS A 168 23.75 1.84 -13.68
CA HIS A 168 22.54 1.48 -14.40
C HIS A 168 21.81 2.69 -14.98
N GLN A 169 21.80 3.82 -14.27
CA GLN A 169 21.21 5.06 -14.80
C GLN A 169 21.96 5.62 -16.01
N LYS A 170 23.29 5.46 -16.07
CA LYS A 170 24.08 5.83 -17.24
C LYS A 170 23.72 4.96 -18.46
N GLU A 171 23.56 3.64 -18.23
CA GLU A 171 23.17 2.72 -19.31
C GLU A 171 21.74 3.01 -19.80
N VAL A 172 20.79 3.26 -18.88
CA VAL A 172 19.43 3.67 -19.24
C VAL A 172 19.44 4.94 -20.10
N LYS A 173 20.18 5.97 -19.72
CA LYS A 173 20.30 7.21 -20.50
C LYS A 173 20.90 6.99 -21.87
N LYS A 174 21.82 6.01 -22.02
CA LYS A 174 22.38 5.66 -23.32
C LYS A 174 21.34 5.02 -24.21
N LEU A 175 20.58 4.07 -23.69
CA LEU A 175 19.49 3.40 -24.41
C LEU A 175 18.36 4.39 -24.77
N GLU A 176 18.01 5.31 -23.87
CA GLU A 176 17.04 6.36 -24.17
C GLU A 176 17.45 7.23 -25.37
N LYS A 177 18.74 7.64 -25.43
CA LYS A 177 19.28 8.38 -26.57
C LYS A 177 19.26 7.56 -27.88
N GLU A 178 19.53 6.28 -27.79
CA GLU A 178 19.48 5.37 -28.94
C GLU A 178 18.04 5.24 -29.45
N ILE A 179 17.07 5.05 -28.54
CA ILE A 179 15.65 5.03 -28.86
C ILE A 179 15.23 6.35 -29.52
N GLU A 180 15.62 7.49 -28.94
CA GLU A 180 15.31 8.82 -29.47
C GLU A 180 15.84 8.99 -30.90
N ALA A 181 17.10 8.61 -31.13
CA ALA A 181 17.74 8.69 -32.45
C ALA A 181 17.01 7.82 -33.48
N HIS A 182 16.59 6.61 -33.13
CA HIS A 182 15.82 5.74 -34.01
C HIS A 182 14.39 6.24 -34.22
N SER A 183 13.77 6.81 -33.19
CA SER A 183 12.43 7.39 -33.27
C SER A 183 12.32 8.54 -34.24
N VAL A 184 13.38 9.36 -34.36
CA VAL A 184 13.43 10.44 -35.39
C VAL A 184 13.23 9.87 -36.81
N ARG A 185 13.88 8.77 -37.15
CA ARG A 185 13.75 8.14 -38.49
C ARG A 185 12.34 7.59 -38.71
N ILE A 186 11.69 7.07 -37.70
CA ILE A 186 10.30 6.61 -37.79
C ILE A 186 9.36 7.82 -37.94
N ALA A 187 9.58 8.89 -37.16
CA ALA A 187 8.78 10.11 -37.25
C ALA A 187 8.85 10.77 -38.62
N GLU A 188 10.01 10.75 -39.28
CA GLU A 188 10.16 11.23 -40.69
C GLU A 188 9.29 10.45 -41.68
N LEU A 189 9.09 9.15 -41.44
CA LEU A 189 8.21 8.31 -42.25
C LEU A 189 6.72 8.49 -41.89
N MET A 190 6.42 8.72 -40.63
CA MET A 190 5.05 8.93 -40.11
C MET A 190 4.46 10.27 -40.55
N LYS A 191 5.30 11.32 -40.73
CA LYS A 191 4.87 12.68 -41.05
C LYS A 191 3.77 13.19 -40.14
N ASP A 192 2.57 13.39 -40.66
CA ASP A 192 1.37 13.86 -39.97
C ASP A 192 0.40 12.73 -39.52
N HIS A 193 0.80 11.47 -39.74
CA HIS A 193 -0.01 10.32 -39.34
C HIS A 193 0.19 9.97 -37.89
N GLU A 194 -0.90 9.76 -37.15
CA GLU A 194 -0.87 9.34 -35.74
C GLU A 194 -0.61 7.85 -35.56
N HIS A 195 -1.00 7.02 -36.53
CA HIS A 195 -0.90 5.57 -36.47
C HIS A 195 -0.12 5.00 -37.64
N GLY A 196 0.79 4.09 -37.34
CA GLY A 196 1.55 3.35 -38.32
C GLY A 196 1.57 1.86 -38.03
N VAL A 197 1.78 1.06 -39.07
CA VAL A 197 1.94 -0.38 -38.93
C VAL A 197 3.10 -0.86 -39.78
N LEU A 198 3.89 -1.78 -39.23
CA LEU A 198 4.88 -2.54 -39.98
C LEU A 198 4.61 -4.02 -39.74
N GLU A 199 4.34 -4.75 -40.84
CA GLU A 199 4.21 -6.20 -40.81
C GLU A 199 5.48 -6.83 -41.38
N THR A 200 6.02 -7.78 -40.63
CA THR A 200 7.13 -8.62 -41.04
C THR A 200 6.65 -10.07 -41.18
N THR A 201 7.53 -10.97 -41.52
CA THR A 201 7.20 -12.41 -41.59
C THR A 201 6.88 -13.03 -40.22
N THR A 202 7.34 -12.43 -39.15
CA THR A 202 7.21 -12.97 -37.79
C THR A 202 6.43 -12.06 -36.85
N ASP A 203 6.46 -10.74 -37.09
CA ASP A 203 5.99 -9.76 -36.12
C ASP A 203 5.14 -8.66 -36.80
N ARG A 204 4.24 -8.07 -35.99
CA ARG A 204 3.48 -6.90 -36.38
C ARG A 204 3.72 -5.79 -35.34
N PHE A 205 4.32 -4.70 -35.81
CA PHE A 205 4.58 -3.52 -34.99
C PHE A 205 3.48 -2.49 -35.22
N LEU A 206 2.89 -1.99 -34.13
CA LEU A 206 1.96 -0.87 -34.13
C LEU A 206 2.70 0.34 -33.57
N ILE A 207 2.60 1.48 -34.27
CA ILE A 207 3.29 2.71 -33.92
C ILE A 207 2.23 3.77 -33.67
N ASP A 208 2.23 4.33 -32.47
CA ASP A 208 1.36 5.44 -32.09
C ASP A 208 2.22 6.69 -31.88
N PHE A 209 2.02 7.70 -32.72
CA PHE A 209 2.72 8.97 -32.66
C PHE A 209 1.73 10.10 -32.34
N VAL A 210 1.15 10.00 -31.14
CA VAL A 210 0.10 10.91 -30.65
C VAL A 210 0.71 12.08 -29.91
N SER A 211 0.37 13.30 -30.34
CA SER A 211 0.74 14.52 -29.61
C SER A 211 0.05 14.57 -28.25
N LYS A 212 0.81 14.44 -27.15
CA LYS A 212 0.31 14.66 -25.79
C LYS A 212 0.56 16.10 -25.37
N THR A 213 -0.48 16.90 -25.25
CA THR A 213 -0.40 18.22 -24.62
C THR A 213 -0.52 18.04 -23.11
N SER A 214 0.55 18.31 -22.37
CA SER A 214 0.51 18.33 -20.90
C SER A 214 0.52 19.79 -20.43
N ASN A 215 -0.58 20.23 -19.85
CA ASN A 215 -0.64 21.53 -19.19
C ASN A 215 0.06 21.45 -17.84
N ARG A 216 1.29 21.96 -17.75
CA ARG A 216 1.98 22.14 -16.48
C ARG A 216 1.92 23.59 -16.08
N ALA A 217 1.60 23.85 -14.81
CA ALA A 217 1.73 25.20 -14.29
C ALA A 217 3.20 25.62 -14.30
N ASP A 218 3.51 26.75 -14.93
CA ASP A 218 4.84 27.36 -14.82
C ASP A 218 5.00 27.95 -13.43
N THR A 219 5.54 27.14 -12.52
CA THR A 219 5.75 27.53 -11.12
C THR A 219 6.74 28.70 -11.00
N THR A 220 7.65 28.89 -11.95
CA THR A 220 8.58 30.01 -11.97
C THR A 220 7.85 31.31 -12.34
N ALA A 221 7.01 31.25 -13.36
CA ALA A 221 6.15 32.39 -13.73
C ALA A 221 5.13 32.68 -12.64
N LEU A 222 4.54 31.65 -12.00
CA LEU A 222 3.62 31.78 -10.88
C LEU A 222 4.27 32.49 -9.70
N LYS A 223 5.47 32.06 -9.29
CA LYS A 223 6.25 32.70 -8.21
C LYS A 223 6.57 34.16 -8.50
N LYS A 224 6.91 34.47 -9.75
CA LYS A 224 7.26 35.85 -10.16
C LYS A 224 6.04 36.76 -10.23
N LYS A 225 4.91 36.26 -10.76
CA LYS A 225 3.73 37.05 -11.06
C LYS A 225 2.71 37.10 -9.90
N TYR A 226 2.69 36.03 -9.11
CA TYR A 226 1.73 35.85 -8.01
C TYR A 226 2.41 35.25 -6.76
N PRO A 227 3.38 35.96 -6.13
CA PRO A 227 4.18 35.42 -5.03
C PRO A 227 3.34 35.01 -3.80
N ALA A 228 2.25 35.73 -3.51
CA ALA A 228 1.37 35.39 -2.40
C ALA A 228 0.66 34.03 -2.62
N ILE A 229 0.13 33.80 -3.81
CA ILE A 229 -0.51 32.53 -4.18
C ILE A 229 0.52 31.39 -4.18
N TYR A 230 1.72 31.65 -4.68
CA TYR A 230 2.78 30.64 -4.68
C TYR A 230 3.17 30.19 -3.27
N SER A 231 3.28 31.12 -2.30
CA SER A 231 3.63 30.79 -0.91
C SER A 231 2.52 30.12 -0.12
N GLU A 232 1.27 30.21 -0.59
CA GLU A 232 0.12 29.55 0.02
C GLU A 232 -0.07 28.11 -0.47
N LEU A 233 0.36 27.80 -1.70
CA LEU A 233 0.12 26.53 -2.37
C LEU A 233 1.34 25.57 -2.37
N ILE A 234 2.52 26.07 -2.07
CA ILE A 234 3.80 25.35 -2.10
C ILE A 234 4.63 25.68 -0.85
#